data_8a133fe7b35702745c3af0603f318c8d
#
_entry.id   8a133fe7b35702745c3af0603f318c8d
#
_cell.length_a   1.000
_cell.length_b   1.000
_cell.length_c   1.000
_cell.angle_alpha   90.00
_cell.angle_beta   90.00
_cell.angle_gamma   90.00
#
_symmetry.space_group_name_H-M   'P 1'
#
loop_
_entity.id
_entity.type
_entity.pdbx_description
1 polymer ?
#
loop_
_entity_poly.entity_id
_entity_poly.type
_entity_poly.pdbx_seq_one_letter_code
_entity_poly.pdbx_strand_id
1 'polypeptide(L)'
;MEIKTNEKKFSTRTLTVTAMFLAMNIIMSSSMLSVPVPGGHIYLNNAIITIASILLNPLCAFIVGGIGAFIGDLLFYPAPMFVSLVTHGIQAIVVSLCARKLFRGSKLNAGAVIGVILGIVINTVGYSLGRAFIYSTPEYAVMKLPYQILEDVVGSVLGYVLCFACGIKKLFEREFGSRKIKKTN
;
A
#
# COMPACT_ATOMS: atom_id res chain seq x y z
N MET A 1 0.50 27.47 32.90
CA MET A 1 -0.38 26.71 31.98
C MET A 1 0.54 25.92 31.05
N GLU A 2 0.99 24.74 31.48
CA GLU A 2 1.87 23.89 30.67
C GLU A 2 1.05 23.22 29.59
N ILE A 3 1.30 23.57 28.34
CA ILE A 3 0.78 22.88 27.17
C ILE A 3 1.55 21.55 27.08
N LYS A 4 0.98 20.47 27.63
CA LYS A 4 1.47 19.11 27.37
C LYS A 4 1.20 18.80 25.91
N THR A 5 2.13 19.13 25.03
CA THR A 5 2.22 18.59 23.67
C THR A 5 2.50 17.09 23.77
N ASN A 6 1.42 16.33 23.71
CA ASN A 6 1.50 14.86 23.65
C ASN A 6 1.87 14.46 22.21
N GLU A 7 3.05 14.88 21.79
CA GLU A 7 3.66 14.40 20.55
C GLU A 7 3.89 12.90 20.73
N LYS A 8 3.03 12.10 20.10
CA LYS A 8 3.34 10.69 19.88
C LYS A 8 4.57 10.62 18.98
N LYS A 9 5.74 10.71 19.59
CA LYS A 9 7.02 10.56 18.90
C LYS A 9 6.96 9.27 18.08
N PHE A 10 7.16 9.37 16.78
CA PHE A 10 7.33 8.20 15.91
C PHE A 10 8.41 7.33 16.53
N SER A 11 8.05 6.11 16.92
CA SER A 11 9.03 5.17 17.45
C SER A 11 10.07 4.90 16.36
N THR A 12 11.35 4.86 16.72
CA THR A 12 12.44 4.48 15.82
C THR A 12 12.14 3.18 15.07
N ARG A 13 11.49 2.23 15.74
CA ARG A 13 11.03 0.97 15.13
C ARG A 13 10.02 1.21 13.99
N THR A 14 9.03 2.07 14.21
CA THR A 14 8.04 2.41 13.17
C THR A 14 8.74 3.06 11.97
N LEU A 15 9.69 3.96 12.22
CA LEU A 15 10.45 4.62 11.15
C LEU A 15 11.27 3.60 10.35
N THR A 16 12.00 2.71 11.03
CA THR A 16 12.81 1.67 10.37
C THR A 16 11.96 0.76 9.50
N VAL A 17 10.83 0.28 10.02
CA VAL A 17 9.92 -0.61 9.24
C VAL A 17 9.31 0.13 8.06
N THR A 18 8.92 1.39 8.25
CA THR A 18 8.39 2.21 7.15
C THR A 18 9.46 2.39 6.05
N ALA A 19 10.70 2.67 6.43
CA ALA A 19 11.81 2.80 5.49
C ALA A 19 12.12 1.49 4.74
N MET A 20 12.04 0.34 5.42
CA MET A 20 12.21 -0.97 4.78
C MET A 20 11.11 -1.24 3.74
N PHE A 21 9.84 -1.03 4.10
CA PHE A 21 8.75 -1.22 3.16
C PHE A 21 8.80 -0.21 2.01
N LEU A 22 9.22 1.02 2.27
CA LEU A 22 9.44 2.04 1.25
C LEU A 22 10.49 1.58 0.23
N ALA A 23 11.64 1.11 0.69
CA ALA A 23 12.70 0.59 -0.17
C ALA A 23 12.22 -0.63 -0.98
N MET A 24 11.50 -1.56 -0.35
CA MET A 24 10.92 -2.72 -1.05
C MET A 24 9.93 -2.29 -2.13
N ASN A 25 9.07 -1.30 -1.86
CA ASN A 25 8.12 -0.78 -2.85
C ASN A 25 8.85 -0.18 -4.06
N ILE A 26 9.89 0.64 -3.83
CA ILE A 26 10.70 1.24 -4.90
C ILE A 26 11.38 0.15 -5.75
N ILE A 27 11.96 -0.87 -5.12
CA ILE A 27 12.61 -1.98 -5.83
C ILE A 27 11.59 -2.76 -6.67
N MET A 28 10.40 -3.05 -6.12
CA MET A 28 9.34 -3.78 -6.82
C MET A 28 8.67 -2.96 -7.93
N SER A 29 8.88 -1.66 -7.97
CA SER A 29 8.46 -0.77 -9.07
C SER A 29 9.44 -0.79 -10.24
N SER A 30 10.59 -1.50 -10.13
CA SER A 30 11.55 -1.58 -11.23
C SER A 30 11.02 -2.44 -12.39
N SER A 31 11.31 -2.01 -13.61
CA SER A 31 10.93 -2.75 -14.82
C SER A 31 11.57 -4.15 -14.91
N MET A 32 12.68 -4.39 -14.21
CA MET A 32 13.34 -5.70 -14.14
C MET A 32 12.49 -6.76 -13.41
N LEU A 33 11.63 -6.34 -12.50
CA LEU A 33 10.74 -7.22 -11.71
C LEU A 33 9.28 -7.15 -12.18
N SER A 34 9.04 -6.63 -13.38
CA SER A 34 7.71 -6.48 -13.97
C SER A 34 7.48 -7.51 -15.08
N VAL A 35 6.20 -7.82 -15.31
CA VAL A 35 5.78 -8.69 -16.42
C VAL A 35 5.33 -7.81 -17.58
N PRO A 36 5.98 -7.90 -18.78
CA PRO A 36 5.56 -7.13 -19.93
C PRO A 36 4.20 -7.61 -20.46
N VAL A 37 3.31 -6.66 -20.75
CA VAL A 37 1.97 -6.90 -21.30
C VAL A 37 1.67 -5.86 -22.38
N PRO A 38 0.68 -6.10 -23.26
CA PRO A 38 0.23 -5.08 -24.19
C PRO A 38 -0.11 -3.77 -23.44
N GLY A 39 0.50 -2.67 -23.87
CA GLY A 39 0.33 -1.37 -23.23
C GLY A 39 1.16 -1.17 -21.95
N GLY A 40 2.26 -1.89 -21.74
CA GLY A 40 3.22 -1.62 -20.66
C GLY A 40 3.61 -2.84 -19.85
N HIS A 41 3.66 -2.67 -18.54
CA HIS A 41 4.11 -3.68 -17.58
C HIS A 41 3.08 -3.90 -16.47
N ILE A 42 3.10 -5.08 -15.85
CA ILE A 42 2.43 -5.40 -14.59
C ILE A 42 3.51 -5.44 -13.51
N TYR A 43 3.30 -4.69 -12.43
CA TYR A 43 4.21 -4.60 -11.29
C TYR A 43 3.62 -5.32 -10.07
N LEU A 44 4.49 -5.89 -9.23
CA LEU A 44 4.08 -6.55 -7.97
C LEU A 44 4.20 -5.64 -6.75
N ASN A 45 4.54 -4.36 -6.95
CA ASN A 45 4.67 -3.38 -5.88
C ASN A 45 3.37 -3.20 -5.08
N ASN A 46 2.20 -3.42 -5.69
CA ASN A 46 0.91 -3.35 -5.02
C ASN A 46 0.77 -4.38 -3.88
N ALA A 47 1.48 -5.52 -3.95
CA ALA A 47 1.55 -6.47 -2.84
C ALA A 47 2.25 -5.86 -1.62
N ILE A 48 3.38 -5.18 -1.83
CA ILE A 48 4.12 -4.50 -0.75
C ILE A 48 3.29 -3.36 -0.14
N ILE A 49 2.63 -2.56 -1.00
CA ILE A 49 1.74 -1.48 -0.54
C ILE A 49 0.60 -2.03 0.32
N THR A 50 -0.01 -3.14 -0.09
CA THR A 50 -1.10 -3.78 0.66
C THR A 50 -0.61 -4.30 2.00
N ILE A 51 0.53 -5.00 2.06
CA ILE A 51 1.13 -5.47 3.32
C ILE A 51 1.40 -4.31 4.26
N ALA A 52 2.11 -3.29 3.77
CA ALA A 52 2.44 -2.10 4.55
C ALA A 52 1.18 -1.39 5.07
N SER A 53 0.14 -1.28 4.25
CA SER A 53 -1.13 -0.64 4.62
C SER A 53 -1.88 -1.39 5.71
N ILE A 54 -1.84 -2.73 5.72
CA ILE A 54 -2.46 -3.55 6.77
C ILE A 54 -1.68 -3.44 8.10
N LEU A 55 -0.36 -3.36 8.02
CA LEU A 55 0.53 -3.41 9.20
C LEU A 55 0.77 -2.03 9.81
N LEU A 56 0.97 -0.99 8.99
CA LEU A 56 1.38 0.34 9.43
C LEU A 56 0.18 1.27 9.65
N ASN A 57 0.42 2.38 10.37
CA ASN A 57 -0.57 3.45 10.51
C ASN A 57 -0.80 4.18 9.17
N PRO A 58 -1.91 4.91 9.00
CA PRO A 58 -2.26 5.53 7.71
C PRO A 58 -1.19 6.46 7.15
N LEU A 59 -0.46 7.19 8.00
CA LEU A 59 0.60 8.09 7.54
C LEU A 59 1.81 7.31 7.02
N CYS A 60 2.26 6.27 7.75
CA CYS A 60 3.33 5.41 7.28
C CYS A 60 2.93 4.62 6.03
N ALA A 61 1.67 4.18 5.95
CA ALA A 61 1.13 3.52 4.77
C ALA A 61 1.15 4.46 3.55
N PHE A 62 0.75 5.74 3.72
CA PHE A 62 0.87 6.75 2.67
C PHE A 62 2.32 6.95 2.21
N ILE A 63 3.26 7.02 3.14
CA ILE A 63 4.69 7.18 2.80
C ILE A 63 5.15 5.98 1.95
N VAL A 64 4.82 4.76 2.35
CA VAL A 64 5.20 3.56 1.59
C VAL A 64 4.49 3.50 0.24
N GLY A 65 3.15 3.66 0.21
CA GLY A 65 2.37 3.54 -1.01
C GLY A 65 2.55 4.73 -1.93
N GLY A 66 2.26 5.93 -1.46
CA GLY A 66 2.28 7.16 -2.28
C GLY A 66 3.70 7.60 -2.63
N ILE A 67 4.52 7.90 -1.62
CA ILE A 67 5.89 8.38 -1.87
C ILE A 67 6.76 7.29 -2.48
N GLY A 68 6.58 6.02 -2.08
CA GLY A 68 7.32 4.91 -2.66
C GLY A 68 7.01 4.69 -4.13
N ALA A 69 5.73 4.72 -4.52
CA ALA A 69 5.33 4.63 -5.91
C ALA A 69 5.79 5.85 -6.72
N PHE A 70 5.71 7.07 -6.17
CA PHE A 70 6.24 8.27 -6.80
C PHE A 70 7.73 8.16 -7.11
N ILE A 71 8.54 7.74 -6.13
CA ILE A 71 9.99 7.58 -6.33
C ILE A 71 10.29 6.44 -7.31
N GLY A 72 9.55 5.33 -7.21
CA GLY A 72 9.68 4.21 -8.14
C GLY A 72 9.43 4.64 -9.58
N ASP A 73 8.33 5.35 -9.82
CA ASP A 73 8.00 5.86 -11.15
C ASP A 73 9.01 6.92 -11.62
N LEU A 74 9.41 7.83 -10.74
CA LEU A 74 10.42 8.86 -11.08
C LEU A 74 11.73 8.23 -11.59
N LEU A 75 12.11 7.08 -11.05
CA LEU A 75 13.36 6.40 -11.41
C LEU A 75 13.22 5.52 -12.65
N PHE A 76 12.07 4.85 -12.85
CA PHE A 76 11.92 3.83 -13.87
C PHE A 76 10.94 4.18 -14.98
N TYR A 77 9.86 4.91 -14.68
CA TYR A 77 8.84 5.33 -15.65
C TYR A 77 8.14 6.63 -15.22
N PRO A 78 8.72 7.81 -15.46
CA PRO A 78 8.28 9.08 -14.85
C PRO A 78 6.87 9.56 -15.21
N ALA A 79 6.28 9.07 -16.33
CA ALA A 79 5.02 9.61 -16.83
C ALA A 79 3.86 9.58 -15.80
N PRO A 80 3.58 8.49 -15.06
CA PRO A 80 2.50 8.44 -14.08
C PRO A 80 2.87 8.91 -12.67
N MET A 81 4.09 9.37 -12.39
CA MET A 81 4.61 9.56 -11.02
C MET A 81 3.67 10.34 -10.08
N PHE A 82 3.03 11.41 -10.55
CA PHE A 82 2.08 12.17 -9.72
C PHE A 82 0.74 11.45 -9.54
N VAL A 83 0.30 10.72 -10.55
CA VAL A 83 -0.89 9.88 -10.46
C VAL A 83 -0.65 8.76 -9.46
N SER A 84 0.52 8.13 -9.49
CA SER A 84 0.93 7.07 -8.56
C SER A 84 1.02 7.58 -7.13
N LEU A 85 1.56 8.78 -6.90
CA LEU A 85 1.57 9.43 -5.58
C LEU A 85 0.17 9.52 -4.99
N VAL A 86 -0.78 9.98 -5.77
CA VAL A 86 -2.16 10.23 -5.30
C VAL A 86 -2.91 8.90 -5.16
N THR A 87 -2.91 8.07 -6.18
CA THR A 87 -3.71 6.83 -6.22
C THR A 87 -3.23 5.81 -5.18
N HIS A 88 -1.95 5.47 -5.17
CA HIS A 88 -1.39 4.57 -4.18
C HIS A 88 -1.36 5.17 -2.78
N GLY A 89 -1.22 6.48 -2.67
CA GLY A 89 -1.31 7.18 -1.39
C GLY A 89 -2.69 7.06 -0.76
N ILE A 90 -3.76 7.37 -1.51
CA ILE A 90 -5.14 7.26 -1.05
C ILE A 90 -5.50 5.80 -0.80
N GLN A 91 -5.14 4.89 -1.72
CA GLN A 91 -5.31 3.44 -1.55
C GLN A 91 -4.72 2.98 -0.21
N ALA A 92 -3.46 3.32 0.07
CA ALA A 92 -2.77 2.90 1.28
C ALA A 92 -3.43 3.43 2.56
N ILE A 93 -3.87 4.70 2.56
CA ILE A 93 -4.61 5.28 3.68
C ILE A 93 -5.92 4.54 3.92
N VAL A 94 -6.72 4.31 2.88
CA VAL A 94 -8.03 3.66 2.99
C VAL A 94 -7.88 2.23 3.49
N VAL A 95 -6.97 1.44 2.91
CA VAL A 95 -6.68 0.07 3.38
C VAL A 95 -6.27 0.08 4.85
N SER A 96 -5.37 0.99 5.26
CA SER A 96 -4.89 1.07 6.65
C SER A 96 -6.01 1.47 7.62
N LEU A 97 -6.86 2.42 7.26
CA LEU A 97 -7.99 2.83 8.09
C LEU A 97 -9.01 1.70 8.25
N CYS A 98 -9.38 1.03 7.17
CA CYS A 98 -10.31 -0.09 7.18
C CYS A 98 -9.77 -1.27 8.00
N ALA A 99 -8.51 -1.65 7.79
CA ALA A 99 -7.88 -2.74 8.52
C ALA A 99 -7.78 -2.49 10.05
N ARG A 100 -7.73 -1.22 10.47
CA ARG A 100 -7.58 -0.83 11.87
C ARG A 100 -8.90 -0.54 12.58
N LYS A 101 -9.88 0.05 11.87
CA LYS A 101 -11.11 0.56 12.49
C LYS A 101 -12.30 -0.36 12.30
N LEU A 102 -12.41 -1.06 11.17
CA LEU A 102 -13.56 -1.92 10.88
C LEU A 102 -13.32 -3.33 11.41
N PHE A 103 -14.34 -3.87 12.08
CA PHE A 103 -14.43 -5.27 12.49
C PHE A 103 -13.20 -5.82 13.24
N ARG A 104 -12.73 -5.05 14.23
CA ARG A 104 -11.63 -5.42 15.11
C ARG A 104 -12.03 -6.66 15.93
N GLY A 105 -11.48 -7.82 15.57
CA GLY A 105 -11.77 -9.08 16.28
C GLY A 105 -12.30 -10.23 15.40
N SER A 106 -12.66 -10.00 14.15
CA SER A 106 -13.02 -11.07 13.22
C SER A 106 -11.80 -11.91 12.83
N LYS A 107 -11.96 -13.25 12.76
CA LYS A 107 -10.90 -14.20 12.35
C LYS A 107 -10.32 -13.88 10.96
N LEU A 108 -11.13 -13.37 10.03
CA LEU A 108 -10.74 -13.01 8.66
C LEU A 108 -10.31 -11.56 8.49
N ASN A 109 -10.30 -10.76 9.54
CA ASN A 109 -10.09 -9.31 9.46
C ASN A 109 -10.90 -8.66 8.32
N ALA A 110 -12.24 -8.76 8.42
CA ALA A 110 -13.17 -8.25 7.40
C ALA A 110 -12.88 -6.79 7.00
N GLY A 111 -12.39 -5.98 7.94
CA GLY A 111 -11.96 -4.62 7.64
C GLY A 111 -10.81 -4.54 6.64
N ALA A 112 -9.86 -5.47 6.71
CA ALA A 112 -8.76 -5.51 5.73
C ALA A 112 -9.28 -5.93 4.34
N VAL A 113 -10.21 -6.90 4.27
CA VAL A 113 -10.82 -7.31 2.99
C VAL A 113 -11.55 -6.14 2.34
N ILE A 114 -12.41 -5.45 3.10
CA ILE A 114 -13.13 -4.27 2.60
C ILE A 114 -12.15 -3.18 2.16
N GLY A 115 -11.12 -2.92 2.96
CA GLY A 115 -10.07 -1.96 2.63
C GLY A 115 -9.36 -2.30 1.32
N VAL A 116 -9.00 -3.57 1.13
CA VAL A 116 -8.35 -4.06 -0.10
C VAL A 116 -9.27 -3.89 -1.31
N ILE A 117 -10.54 -4.24 -1.21
CA ILE A 117 -11.51 -4.07 -2.31
C ILE A 117 -11.63 -2.57 -2.68
N LEU A 118 -11.81 -1.70 -1.69
CA LEU A 118 -11.85 -0.26 -1.92
C LEU A 118 -10.54 0.26 -2.51
N GLY A 119 -9.42 -0.27 -2.05
CA GLY A 119 -8.09 0.08 -2.57
C GLY A 119 -7.92 -0.27 -4.04
N ILE A 120 -8.38 -1.45 -4.47
CA ILE A 120 -8.38 -1.87 -5.87
C ILE A 120 -9.21 -0.89 -6.72
N VAL A 121 -10.41 -0.55 -6.27
CA VAL A 121 -11.29 0.40 -7.00
C VAL A 121 -10.62 1.76 -7.12
N ILE A 122 -10.06 2.30 -6.03
CA ILE A 122 -9.37 3.60 -6.03
C ILE A 122 -8.20 3.59 -7.01
N ASN A 123 -7.40 2.53 -7.01
CA ASN A 123 -6.23 2.44 -7.85
C ASN A 123 -6.61 2.30 -9.33
N THR A 124 -7.51 1.38 -9.65
CA THR A 124 -8.00 1.16 -11.03
C THR A 124 -8.63 2.43 -11.62
N VAL A 125 -9.51 3.10 -10.85
CA VAL A 125 -10.17 4.35 -11.31
C VAL A 125 -9.14 5.48 -11.43
N GLY A 126 -8.29 5.67 -10.43
CA GLY A 126 -7.29 6.73 -10.42
C GLY A 126 -6.31 6.63 -11.58
N TYR A 127 -5.78 5.44 -11.85
CA TYR A 127 -4.89 5.24 -13.01
C TYR A 127 -5.61 5.35 -14.35
N SER A 128 -6.86 4.90 -14.45
CA SER A 128 -7.64 5.05 -15.67
C SER A 128 -7.89 6.53 -16.00
N LEU A 129 -8.28 7.32 -15.01
CA LEU A 129 -8.44 8.78 -15.16
C LEU A 129 -7.09 9.46 -15.46
N GLY A 130 -6.04 9.09 -14.75
CA GLY A 130 -4.70 9.64 -14.97
C GLY A 130 -4.20 9.38 -16.40
N ARG A 131 -4.40 8.15 -16.92
CA ARG A 131 -4.06 7.82 -18.31
C ARG A 131 -4.89 8.62 -19.30
N ALA A 132 -6.19 8.69 -19.08
CA ALA A 132 -7.08 9.33 -20.03
C ALA A 132 -6.86 10.85 -20.16
N PHE A 133 -6.45 11.53 -19.06
CA PHE A 133 -6.50 12.99 -19.01
C PHE A 133 -5.17 13.67 -18.62
N ILE A 134 -4.20 12.93 -18.06
CA ILE A 134 -2.96 13.54 -17.52
C ILE A 134 -1.73 13.18 -18.36
N TYR A 135 -1.48 11.88 -18.59
CA TYR A 135 -0.21 11.47 -19.18
C TYR A 135 -0.32 10.59 -20.43
N SER A 136 -1.54 10.26 -20.90
CA SER A 136 -1.77 9.45 -22.11
C SER A 136 -3.09 9.83 -22.78
N THR A 137 -3.79 8.88 -23.41
CA THR A 137 -5.06 9.10 -24.09
C THR A 137 -6.18 8.21 -23.57
N PRO A 138 -7.46 8.58 -23.79
CA PRO A 138 -8.59 7.75 -23.40
C PRO A 138 -8.56 6.34 -24.02
N GLU A 139 -8.15 6.22 -25.30
CA GLU A 139 -8.05 4.93 -25.99
C GLU A 139 -7.03 4.02 -25.32
N TYR A 140 -5.88 4.58 -24.93
CA TYR A 140 -4.86 3.85 -24.19
C TYR A 140 -5.32 3.45 -22.80
N ALA A 141 -6.09 4.30 -22.11
CA ALA A 141 -6.68 3.99 -20.82
C ALA A 141 -7.63 2.78 -20.91
N VAL A 142 -8.48 2.71 -21.93
CA VAL A 142 -9.38 1.58 -22.18
C VAL A 142 -8.59 0.30 -22.50
N MET A 143 -7.59 0.39 -23.35
CA MET A 143 -6.73 -0.77 -23.71
C MET A 143 -6.00 -1.34 -22.50
N LYS A 144 -5.50 -0.50 -21.60
CA LYS A 144 -4.75 -0.91 -20.42
C LYS A 144 -5.65 -1.35 -19.25
N LEU A 145 -6.96 -1.01 -19.26
CA LEU A 145 -7.87 -1.25 -18.14
C LEU A 145 -7.91 -2.72 -17.66
N PRO A 146 -8.04 -3.75 -18.52
CA PRO A 146 -8.07 -5.13 -18.07
C PRO A 146 -6.76 -5.55 -17.39
N TYR A 147 -5.62 -5.09 -17.88
CA TYR A 147 -4.32 -5.36 -17.27
C TYR A 147 -4.14 -4.62 -15.95
N GLN A 148 -4.69 -3.40 -15.83
CA GLN A 148 -4.68 -2.66 -14.57
C GLN A 148 -5.50 -3.37 -13.50
N ILE A 149 -6.70 -3.84 -13.84
CA ILE A 149 -7.53 -4.61 -12.90
C ILE A 149 -6.80 -5.88 -12.46
N LEU A 150 -6.20 -6.60 -13.40
CA LEU A 150 -5.44 -7.82 -13.11
C LEU A 150 -4.27 -7.53 -12.16
N GLU A 151 -3.50 -6.48 -12.41
CA GLU A 151 -2.37 -6.02 -11.60
C GLU A 151 -2.83 -5.69 -10.18
N ASP A 152 -3.89 -4.89 -10.06
CA ASP A 152 -4.43 -4.45 -8.77
C ASP A 152 -4.97 -5.63 -7.95
N VAL A 153 -5.71 -6.55 -8.60
CA VAL A 153 -6.27 -7.74 -7.93
C VAL A 153 -5.15 -8.69 -7.51
N VAL A 154 -4.27 -9.06 -8.42
CA VAL A 154 -3.19 -10.02 -8.14
C VAL A 154 -2.26 -9.48 -7.06
N GLY A 155 -1.80 -8.24 -7.18
CA GLY A 155 -0.92 -7.63 -6.19
C GLY A 155 -1.58 -7.51 -4.83
N SER A 156 -2.82 -7.01 -4.77
CA SER A 156 -3.53 -6.84 -3.50
C SER A 156 -3.90 -8.17 -2.83
N VAL A 157 -4.36 -9.16 -3.59
CA VAL A 157 -4.66 -10.50 -3.07
C VAL A 157 -3.38 -11.17 -2.56
N LEU A 158 -2.29 -11.10 -3.31
CA LEU A 158 -0.99 -11.63 -2.87
C LEU A 158 -0.55 -10.97 -1.56
N GLY A 159 -0.63 -9.65 -1.45
CA GLY A 159 -0.29 -8.92 -0.23
C GLY A 159 -1.18 -9.32 0.95
N TYR A 160 -2.48 -9.49 0.73
CA TYR A 160 -3.42 -9.96 1.76
C TYR A 160 -3.09 -11.39 2.23
N VAL A 161 -2.87 -12.32 1.30
CA VAL A 161 -2.52 -13.72 1.60
C VAL A 161 -1.21 -13.79 2.39
N LEU A 162 -0.19 -13.06 1.97
CA LEU A 162 1.09 -13.00 2.70
C LEU A 162 0.90 -12.47 4.13
N CYS A 163 0.05 -11.46 4.32
CA CYS A 163 -0.23 -10.94 5.66
C CYS A 163 -0.88 -11.96 6.59
N PHE A 164 -1.89 -12.69 6.10
CA PHE A 164 -2.75 -13.50 6.95
C PHE A 164 -2.44 -14.99 6.88
N ALA A 165 -2.23 -15.57 5.69
CA ALA A 165 -1.95 -16.99 5.53
C ALA A 165 -0.49 -17.33 5.87
N CYS A 166 0.47 -16.51 5.42
CA CYS A 166 1.89 -16.69 5.76
C CYS A 166 2.27 -16.13 7.13
N GLY A 167 1.33 -15.51 7.83
CA GLY A 167 1.51 -15.07 9.22
C GLY A 167 2.40 -13.84 9.41
N ILE A 168 2.69 -13.05 8.36
CA ILE A 168 3.49 -11.82 8.48
C ILE A 168 2.89 -10.88 9.53
N LYS A 169 1.56 -10.75 9.59
CA LYS A 169 0.89 -9.94 10.60
C LYS A 169 1.18 -10.44 12.03
N LYS A 170 1.13 -11.75 12.26
CA LYS A 170 1.43 -12.33 13.59
C LYS A 170 2.89 -12.10 13.97
N LEU A 171 3.80 -12.28 13.02
CA LEU A 171 5.22 -12.01 13.22
C LEU A 171 5.45 -10.53 13.56
N PHE A 172 4.84 -9.64 12.80
CA PHE A 172 4.93 -8.20 13.03
C PHE A 172 4.37 -7.80 14.40
N GLU A 173 3.21 -8.32 14.80
CA GLU A 173 2.61 -8.05 16.11
C GLU A 173 3.47 -8.61 17.25
N ARG A 174 4.15 -9.73 17.07
CA ARG A 174 5.07 -10.31 18.06
C ARG A 174 6.30 -9.44 18.25
N GLU A 175 6.91 -8.97 17.17
CA GLU A 175 8.17 -8.22 17.21
C GLU A 175 7.96 -6.73 17.50
N PHE A 176 6.87 -6.13 16.97
CA PHE A 176 6.62 -4.70 17.01
C PHE A 176 5.37 -4.30 17.82
N GLY A 177 4.51 -5.26 18.21
CA GLY A 177 3.38 -5.01 19.09
C GLY A 177 3.86 -4.54 20.46
N SER A 178 3.19 -3.56 21.07
CA SER A 178 3.49 -3.13 22.43
C SER A 178 3.44 -4.34 23.35
N ARG A 179 4.58 -4.71 23.94
CA ARG A 179 4.60 -5.68 25.05
C ARG A 179 3.66 -5.12 26.12
N LYS A 180 2.52 -5.74 26.31
CA LYS A 180 1.73 -5.51 27.52
C LYS A 180 2.66 -5.88 28.66
N ILE A 181 3.09 -4.85 29.41
CA ILE A 181 3.81 -5.05 30.67
C ILE A 181 2.92 -5.99 31.49
N LYS A 182 3.36 -7.24 31.70
CA LYS A 182 2.76 -8.12 32.68
C LYS A 182 2.87 -7.34 33.99
N LYS A 183 1.76 -6.82 34.50
CA LYS A 183 1.66 -6.44 35.89
C LYS A 183 1.84 -7.76 36.66
N THR A 184 3.04 -7.99 37.16
CA THR A 184 3.30 -8.91 38.25
C THR A 184 2.58 -8.33 39.48
N ASN A 185 1.49 -8.97 39.86
CA ASN A 185 0.96 -8.83 41.20
C ASN A 185 1.90 -9.50 42.19
#